data_c87b61e8927727d7d824dc07e283484a
#
_entry.id   c87b61e8927727d7d824dc07e283484a
#
_cell.length_a   1.000
_cell.length_b   1.000
_cell.length_c   1.000
_cell.angle_alpha   90.00
_cell.angle_beta   90.00
_cell.angle_gamma   90.00
#
_symmetry.space_group_name_H-M   'P 1'
#
loop_
_entity.id
_entity.type
_entity.pdbx_description
1 polymer ?
#
loop_
_entity_poly.entity_id
_entity_poly.type
_entity_poly.pdbx_seq_one_letter_code
_entity_poly.pdbx_strand_id
1 'polypeptide(L)'
;EELAAELPGSFIAGQFENPANPDAHYRTTGPEIWSDLDGQVDAFVAGVGTGGTVSGTARYLKEQQPSVHIVAVEPAASPLLSGGKAGPHGLMGIGANFVPKNFDRSAVDEIVPVREEDAYAAARLLVRAEGVLAGITAGAALWAAGELARRPEFAGKNIVVLLPDTGDRYLSTPLFAE
;
A
#
# COMPACT_ATOMS: atom_id res chain seq x y z
N GLU A 1 -5.17 -12.67 -22.75
CA GLU A 1 -6.47 -12.80 -23.46
C GLU A 1 -6.44 -13.98 -24.43
N GLU A 2 -5.38 -14.11 -25.26
CA GLU A 2 -5.23 -15.21 -26.23
C GLU A 2 -5.37 -16.60 -25.58
N LEU A 3 -4.59 -16.85 -24.50
CA LEU A 3 -4.67 -18.12 -23.76
C LEU A 3 -6.08 -18.42 -23.20
N ALA A 4 -6.80 -17.38 -22.76
CA ALA A 4 -8.14 -17.56 -22.24
C ALA A 4 -9.16 -17.88 -23.36
N ALA A 5 -8.91 -17.45 -24.60
CA ALA A 5 -9.72 -17.82 -25.74
C ALA A 5 -9.46 -19.26 -26.20
N GLU A 6 -8.23 -19.78 -26.01
CA GLU A 6 -7.82 -21.11 -26.42
C GLU A 6 -8.14 -22.21 -25.39
N LEU A 7 -8.23 -21.85 -24.10
CA LEU A 7 -8.41 -22.82 -23.00
C LEU A 7 -9.87 -22.81 -22.50
N PRO A 8 -10.68 -23.84 -22.85
CA PRO A 8 -12.05 -23.95 -22.34
C PRO A 8 -12.11 -23.95 -20.81
N GLY A 9 -13.01 -23.15 -20.24
CA GLY A 9 -13.18 -23.03 -18.79
C GLY A 9 -12.14 -22.14 -18.09
N SER A 10 -11.25 -21.49 -18.85
CA SER A 10 -10.32 -20.51 -18.29
C SER A 10 -11.04 -19.24 -17.82
N PHE A 11 -10.43 -18.55 -16.85
CA PHE A 11 -10.97 -17.33 -16.27
C PHE A 11 -9.85 -16.30 -16.06
N ILE A 12 -10.10 -15.05 -16.46
CA ILE A 12 -9.18 -13.93 -16.21
C ILE A 12 -9.68 -13.16 -14.98
N ALA A 13 -8.93 -13.20 -13.89
CA ALA A 13 -9.32 -12.52 -12.64
C ALA A 13 -9.35 -10.99 -12.75
N GLY A 14 -8.51 -10.40 -13.63
CA GLY A 14 -8.51 -8.96 -13.92
C GLY A 14 -8.21 -8.08 -12.71
N GLN A 15 -7.20 -8.43 -11.91
CA GLN A 15 -6.93 -7.83 -10.59
C GLN A 15 -6.82 -6.30 -10.57
N PHE A 16 -6.48 -5.66 -11.68
CA PHE A 16 -6.33 -4.20 -11.77
C PHE A 16 -7.63 -3.45 -12.05
N GLU A 17 -8.68 -4.17 -12.45
CA GLU A 17 -9.96 -3.56 -12.84
C GLU A 17 -11.19 -4.29 -12.28
N ASN A 18 -11.04 -5.51 -11.77
CA ASN A 18 -12.14 -6.26 -11.16
C ASN A 18 -12.55 -5.61 -9.82
N PRO A 19 -13.79 -5.13 -9.68
CA PRO A 19 -14.25 -4.46 -8.46
C PRO A 19 -14.31 -5.40 -7.24
N ALA A 20 -14.29 -6.71 -7.43
CA ALA A 20 -14.18 -7.66 -6.33
C ALA A 20 -12.89 -7.48 -5.49
N ASN A 21 -11.82 -6.90 -6.09
CA ASN A 21 -10.58 -6.60 -5.39
C ASN A 21 -10.80 -5.52 -4.30
N PRO A 22 -11.17 -4.26 -4.58
CA PRO A 22 -11.45 -3.29 -3.53
C PRO A 22 -12.62 -3.70 -2.63
N ASP A 23 -13.63 -4.40 -3.15
CA ASP A 23 -14.75 -4.89 -2.35
C ASP A 23 -14.32 -5.91 -1.29
N ALA A 24 -13.33 -6.77 -1.55
CA ALA A 24 -12.78 -7.67 -0.55
C ALA A 24 -12.20 -6.89 0.64
N HIS A 25 -11.37 -5.87 0.37
CA HIS A 25 -10.78 -5.03 1.43
C HIS A 25 -11.82 -4.19 2.18
N TYR A 26 -12.86 -3.74 1.48
CA TYR A 26 -13.99 -3.05 2.12
C TYR A 26 -14.73 -3.95 3.12
N ARG A 27 -14.92 -5.24 2.79
CA ARG A 27 -15.68 -6.20 3.62
C ARG A 27 -14.83 -6.86 4.71
N THR A 28 -13.51 -6.87 4.58
CA THR A 28 -12.60 -7.57 5.51
C THR A 28 -11.59 -6.63 6.13
N THR A 29 -10.60 -6.17 5.39
CA THR A 29 -9.46 -5.39 5.90
C THR A 29 -9.89 -4.11 6.62
N GLY A 30 -10.83 -3.34 6.06
CA GLY A 30 -11.35 -2.13 6.70
C GLY A 30 -12.04 -2.42 8.02
N PRO A 31 -13.04 -3.32 8.09
CA PRO A 31 -13.69 -3.74 9.34
C PRO A 31 -12.74 -4.31 10.38
N GLU A 32 -11.77 -5.14 9.98
CA GLU A 32 -10.78 -5.71 10.88
C GLU A 32 -9.94 -4.62 11.55
N ILE A 33 -9.35 -3.70 10.77
CA ILE A 33 -8.59 -2.57 11.29
C ILE A 33 -9.44 -1.73 12.25
N TRP A 34 -10.67 -1.41 11.88
CA TRP A 34 -11.57 -0.59 12.70
C TRP A 34 -11.90 -1.26 14.02
N SER A 35 -12.21 -2.56 13.98
CA SER A 35 -12.54 -3.35 15.16
C SER A 35 -11.35 -3.54 16.10
N ASP A 36 -10.17 -3.86 15.55
CA ASP A 36 -8.96 -4.15 16.33
C ASP A 36 -8.44 -2.91 17.09
N LEU A 37 -8.79 -1.72 16.61
CA LEU A 37 -8.42 -0.44 17.22
C LEU A 37 -9.58 0.26 17.93
N ASP A 38 -10.68 -0.43 18.19
CA ASP A 38 -11.87 0.14 18.84
C ASP A 38 -12.32 1.46 18.18
N GLY A 39 -12.21 1.55 16.85
CA GLY A 39 -12.53 2.74 16.06
C GLY A 39 -11.55 3.90 16.18
N GLN A 40 -10.42 3.74 16.82
CA GLN A 40 -9.42 4.78 17.01
C GLN A 40 -8.39 4.77 15.88
N VAL A 41 -8.80 5.15 14.68
CA VAL A 41 -7.94 5.23 13.48
C VAL A 41 -7.88 6.69 13.01
N ASP A 42 -6.72 7.31 13.12
CA ASP A 42 -6.51 8.69 12.65
C ASP A 42 -5.94 8.75 11.24
N ALA A 43 -5.08 7.79 10.87
CA ALA A 43 -4.54 7.67 9.53
C ALA A 43 -4.35 6.21 9.10
N PHE A 44 -4.44 5.97 7.79
CA PHE A 44 -4.16 4.68 7.15
C PHE A 44 -3.18 4.86 5.98
N VAL A 45 -2.11 4.07 5.97
CA VAL A 45 -1.04 4.14 4.97
C VAL A 45 -0.91 2.79 4.26
N ALA A 46 -0.98 2.80 2.93
CA ALA A 46 -0.80 1.59 2.13
C ALA A 46 -0.16 1.87 0.77
N GLY A 47 0.65 0.93 0.28
CA GLY A 47 1.22 0.94 -1.06
C GLY A 47 0.17 0.67 -2.15
N VAL A 48 0.36 1.28 -3.33
CA VAL A 48 -0.54 1.10 -4.48
C VAL A 48 0.07 0.20 -5.54
N GLY A 49 -0.34 -1.06 -5.54
CA GLY A 49 -0.12 -2.00 -6.64
C GLY A 49 -1.34 -2.02 -7.56
N THR A 50 -2.37 -2.78 -7.21
CA THR A 50 -3.66 -2.80 -7.94
C THR A 50 -4.60 -1.66 -7.54
N GLY A 51 -4.34 -0.99 -6.42
CA GLY A 51 -5.21 0.02 -5.84
C GLY A 51 -6.32 -0.54 -4.94
N GLY A 52 -6.58 -1.85 -4.97
CA GLY A 52 -7.70 -2.47 -4.25
C GLY A 52 -7.63 -2.28 -2.74
N THR A 53 -6.46 -2.52 -2.15
CA THR A 53 -6.26 -2.40 -0.70
C THR A 53 -6.55 -0.99 -0.20
N VAL A 54 -5.87 0.02 -0.76
CA VAL A 54 -6.05 1.40 -0.31
C VAL A 54 -7.47 1.88 -0.55
N SER A 55 -8.05 1.61 -1.72
CA SER A 55 -9.39 2.11 -2.08
C SER A 55 -10.51 1.45 -1.27
N GLY A 56 -10.46 0.12 -1.14
CA GLY A 56 -11.48 -0.62 -0.38
C GLY A 56 -11.43 -0.31 1.11
N THR A 57 -10.23 -0.29 1.71
CA THR A 57 -10.04 0.05 3.13
C THR A 57 -10.42 1.50 3.40
N ALA A 58 -9.97 2.45 2.53
CA ALA A 58 -10.29 3.87 2.67
C ALA A 58 -11.80 4.13 2.65
N ARG A 59 -12.51 3.50 1.71
CA ARG A 59 -13.98 3.61 1.62
C ARG A 59 -14.63 3.23 2.95
N TYR A 60 -14.27 2.09 3.51
CA TYR A 60 -14.81 1.64 4.78
C TYR A 60 -14.47 2.60 5.93
N LEU A 61 -13.18 2.93 6.09
CA LEU A 61 -12.73 3.77 7.19
C LEU A 61 -13.37 5.18 7.14
N LYS A 62 -13.48 5.78 5.95
CA LYS A 62 -14.12 7.10 5.78
C LYS A 62 -15.63 7.07 5.97
N GLU A 63 -16.31 5.95 5.74
CA GLU A 63 -17.71 5.76 6.10
C GLU A 63 -17.91 5.73 7.62
N GLN A 64 -16.95 5.12 8.37
CA GLN A 64 -16.99 5.14 9.83
C GLN A 64 -16.61 6.50 10.41
N GLN A 65 -15.52 7.09 9.91
CA GLN A 65 -14.97 8.36 10.36
C GLN A 65 -14.39 9.15 9.17
N PRO A 66 -15.13 10.14 8.63
CA PRO A 66 -14.69 10.89 7.45
C PRO A 66 -13.34 11.61 7.59
N SER A 67 -12.90 11.87 8.83
CA SER A 67 -11.63 12.54 9.13
C SER A 67 -10.40 11.64 9.11
N VAL A 68 -10.54 10.32 8.90
CA VAL A 68 -9.39 9.42 8.75
C VAL A 68 -8.55 9.87 7.57
N HIS A 69 -7.26 10.11 7.80
CA HIS A 69 -6.32 10.56 6.78
C HIS A 69 -5.77 9.37 5.99
N ILE A 70 -6.06 9.29 4.71
CA ILE A 70 -5.67 8.18 3.84
C ILE A 70 -4.44 8.54 3.01
N VAL A 71 -3.38 7.76 3.19
CA VAL A 71 -2.11 7.94 2.47
C VAL A 71 -1.86 6.77 1.53
N ALA A 72 -1.75 7.09 0.25
CA ALA A 72 -1.32 6.15 -0.79
C ALA A 72 0.19 6.28 -1.04
N VAL A 73 0.89 5.16 -1.17
CA VAL A 73 2.34 5.14 -1.40
C VAL A 73 2.64 4.65 -2.80
N GLU A 74 3.52 5.38 -3.50
CA GLU A 74 4.02 5.02 -4.84
C GLU A 74 5.55 5.13 -4.91
N PRO A 75 6.21 4.51 -5.92
CA PRO A 75 7.66 4.69 -6.13
C PRO A 75 8.00 6.11 -6.58
N ALA A 76 8.99 6.75 -5.95
CA ALA A 76 9.46 8.07 -6.36
C ALA A 76 10.04 8.09 -7.79
N ALA A 77 10.57 6.96 -8.28
CA ALA A 77 11.05 6.81 -9.65
C ALA A 77 9.93 6.62 -10.69
N SER A 78 8.68 6.34 -10.24
CA SER A 78 7.50 6.21 -11.11
C SER A 78 6.27 6.85 -10.46
N PRO A 79 6.26 8.19 -10.23
CA PRO A 79 5.26 8.89 -9.43
C PRO A 79 4.01 9.23 -10.26
N LEU A 80 3.37 8.23 -10.84
CA LEU A 80 2.22 8.40 -11.75
C LEU A 80 0.96 8.90 -11.04
N LEU A 81 0.73 8.46 -9.79
CA LEU A 81 -0.46 8.82 -9.03
C LEU A 81 -0.40 10.30 -8.59
N SER A 82 0.79 10.84 -8.38
CA SER A 82 1.03 12.26 -8.06
C SER A 82 1.27 13.14 -9.30
N GLY A 83 1.05 12.61 -10.50
CA GLY A 83 1.09 13.37 -11.76
C GLY A 83 2.45 13.40 -12.48
N GLY A 84 3.40 12.55 -12.07
CA GLY A 84 4.68 12.38 -12.75
C GLY A 84 4.63 11.40 -13.92
N LYS A 85 5.76 10.89 -14.31
CA LYS A 85 5.92 9.93 -15.42
C LYS A 85 6.29 8.54 -14.92
N ALA A 86 5.84 7.51 -15.63
CA ALA A 86 6.27 6.14 -15.41
C ALA A 86 7.81 6.00 -15.60
N GLY A 87 8.43 5.22 -14.72
CA GLY A 87 9.85 4.93 -14.78
C GLY A 87 10.18 3.57 -14.17
N PRO A 88 11.38 3.02 -14.46
CA PRO A 88 11.84 1.80 -13.81
C PRO A 88 12.12 2.05 -12.32
N HIS A 89 11.77 1.07 -11.46
CA HIS A 89 11.99 1.13 -10.01
C HIS A 89 12.14 -0.27 -9.43
N GLY A 90 12.75 -0.37 -8.24
CA GLY A 90 12.96 -1.62 -7.50
C GLY A 90 11.93 -1.88 -6.41
N LEU A 91 10.90 -1.06 -6.23
CA LEU A 91 9.82 -1.30 -5.27
C LEU A 91 8.84 -2.34 -5.83
N MET A 92 9.23 -3.62 -5.78
CA MET A 92 8.42 -4.73 -6.27
C MET A 92 7.12 -4.84 -5.47
N GLY A 93 6.00 -4.95 -6.19
CA GLY A 93 4.66 -5.08 -5.61
C GLY A 93 3.80 -3.82 -5.68
N ILE A 94 4.39 -2.64 -5.92
CA ILE A 94 3.68 -1.38 -6.14
C ILE A 94 4.18 -0.70 -7.42
N GLY A 95 3.48 0.35 -7.87
CA GLY A 95 3.92 1.13 -9.04
C GLY A 95 3.81 0.36 -10.36
N ALA A 96 2.60 0.00 -10.78
CA ALA A 96 2.34 -0.79 -11.99
C ALA A 96 2.67 -0.09 -13.32
N ASN A 97 3.23 1.12 -13.28
CA ASN A 97 3.52 1.98 -14.44
C ASN A 97 2.27 2.40 -15.26
N PHE A 98 1.11 2.27 -14.68
CA PHE A 98 -0.16 2.85 -15.11
C PHE A 98 -1.05 3.09 -13.89
N VAL A 99 -2.09 3.91 -14.02
CA VAL A 99 -3.06 4.14 -12.95
C VAL A 99 -4.11 3.01 -13.00
N PRO A 100 -4.19 2.15 -11.96
CA PRO A 100 -5.16 1.05 -11.94
C PRO A 100 -6.61 1.55 -11.90
N LYS A 101 -7.54 0.87 -12.54
CA LYS A 101 -8.98 1.22 -12.48
C LYS A 101 -9.56 1.04 -11.07
N ASN A 102 -8.98 0.13 -10.27
CA ASN A 102 -9.38 -0.09 -8.87
C ASN A 102 -8.86 0.98 -7.90
N PHE A 103 -8.02 1.91 -8.36
CA PHE A 103 -7.53 3.01 -7.53
C PHE A 103 -8.51 4.17 -7.50
N ASP A 104 -9.18 4.36 -6.37
CA ASP A 104 -10.06 5.49 -6.14
C ASP A 104 -9.27 6.69 -5.58
N ARG A 105 -8.88 7.61 -6.48
CA ARG A 105 -8.15 8.82 -6.10
C ARG A 105 -8.96 9.71 -5.16
N SER A 106 -10.28 9.68 -5.21
CA SER A 106 -11.15 10.54 -4.40
C SER A 106 -11.18 10.13 -2.92
N ALA A 107 -10.88 8.87 -2.63
CA ALA A 107 -10.80 8.35 -1.25
C ALA A 107 -9.44 8.63 -0.58
N VAL A 108 -8.44 9.12 -1.33
CA VAL A 108 -7.06 9.33 -0.86
C VAL A 108 -6.80 10.81 -0.61
N ASP A 109 -6.34 11.15 0.59
CA ASP A 109 -6.02 12.52 0.99
C ASP A 109 -4.62 12.92 0.53
N GLU A 110 -3.64 11.99 0.62
CA GLU A 110 -2.24 12.26 0.28
C GLU A 110 -1.63 11.10 -0.53
N ILE A 111 -0.74 11.44 -1.47
CA ILE A 111 0.09 10.46 -2.18
C ILE A 111 1.55 10.76 -1.84
N VAL A 112 2.27 9.76 -1.33
CA VAL A 112 3.66 9.86 -0.90
C VAL A 112 4.55 9.05 -1.83
N PRO A 113 5.38 9.71 -2.65
CA PRO A 113 6.43 9.04 -3.42
C PRO A 113 7.59 8.61 -2.50
N VAL A 114 7.96 7.33 -2.53
CA VAL A 114 9.02 6.76 -1.69
C VAL A 114 10.18 6.30 -2.54
N ARG A 115 11.41 6.65 -2.13
CA ARG A 115 12.63 6.19 -2.80
C ARG A 115 12.96 4.76 -2.36
N GLU A 116 13.63 4.02 -3.23
CA GLU A 116 14.00 2.62 -2.99
C GLU A 116 14.90 2.47 -1.76
N GLU A 117 15.90 3.34 -1.61
CA GLU A 117 16.80 3.33 -0.46
C GLU A 117 16.07 3.58 0.87
N ASP A 118 15.05 4.44 0.88
CA ASP A 118 14.26 4.75 2.08
C ASP A 118 13.37 3.56 2.47
N ALA A 119 12.77 2.90 1.47
CA ALA A 119 11.98 1.68 1.69
C ALA A 119 12.83 0.55 2.28
N TYR A 120 14.03 0.33 1.73
CA TYR A 120 14.96 -0.68 2.23
C TYR A 120 15.43 -0.37 3.65
N ALA A 121 15.77 0.88 3.94
CA ALA A 121 16.17 1.30 5.27
C ALA A 121 15.07 1.09 6.31
N ALA A 122 13.83 1.42 5.96
CA ALA A 122 12.68 1.23 6.85
C ALA A 122 12.37 -0.27 7.10
N ALA A 123 12.43 -1.12 6.07
CA ALA A 123 12.25 -2.56 6.24
C ALA A 123 13.32 -3.17 7.15
N ARG A 124 14.60 -2.81 6.95
CA ARG A 124 15.70 -3.25 7.82
C ARG A 124 15.58 -2.74 9.26
N LEU A 125 15.12 -1.51 9.43
CA LEU A 125 14.86 -0.94 10.75
C LEU A 125 13.78 -1.74 11.50
N LEU A 126 12.68 -2.08 10.81
CA LEU A 126 11.59 -2.86 11.39
C LEU A 126 12.06 -4.24 11.88
N VAL A 127 12.88 -4.92 11.09
CA VAL A 127 13.48 -6.21 11.51
C VAL A 127 14.31 -6.05 12.77
N ARG A 128 15.15 -5.00 12.84
CA ARG A 128 16.07 -4.79 13.97
C ARG A 128 15.37 -4.31 15.24
N ALA A 129 14.37 -3.46 15.09
CA ALA A 129 13.68 -2.85 16.22
C ALA A 129 12.56 -3.73 16.78
N GLU A 130 11.80 -4.37 15.91
CA GLU A 130 10.55 -5.07 16.27
C GLU A 130 10.59 -6.59 15.97
N GLY A 131 11.64 -7.07 15.31
CA GLY A 131 11.74 -8.49 14.91
C GLY A 131 10.76 -8.90 13.81
N VAL A 132 10.15 -7.96 13.10
CA VAL A 132 9.18 -8.22 12.03
C VAL A 132 9.91 -8.26 10.69
N LEU A 133 10.00 -9.44 10.09
CA LEU A 133 10.62 -9.65 8.78
C LEU A 133 9.67 -9.23 7.66
N ALA A 134 9.68 -7.94 7.34
CA ALA A 134 8.85 -7.36 6.29
C ALA A 134 9.62 -7.16 4.97
N GLY A 135 8.88 -7.07 3.86
CA GLY A 135 9.43 -6.92 2.53
C GLY A 135 9.60 -5.47 2.07
N ILE A 136 9.89 -5.31 0.78
CA ILE A 136 10.21 -4.00 0.16
C ILE A 136 9.01 -3.06 0.19
N THR A 137 7.83 -3.56 -0.17
CA THR A 137 6.59 -2.75 -0.18
C THR A 137 6.16 -2.35 1.22
N ALA A 138 6.30 -3.27 2.19
CA ALA A 138 6.07 -2.98 3.60
C ALA A 138 7.01 -1.87 4.09
N GLY A 139 8.29 -1.91 3.71
CA GLY A 139 9.27 -0.88 4.02
C GLY A 139 8.88 0.49 3.46
N ALA A 140 8.39 0.53 2.22
CA ALA A 140 7.91 1.78 1.62
C ALA A 140 6.72 2.37 2.38
N ALA A 141 5.74 1.55 2.73
CA ALA A 141 4.57 1.98 3.52
C ALA A 141 4.98 2.45 4.93
N LEU A 142 5.88 1.72 5.59
CA LEU A 142 6.41 2.07 6.91
C LEU A 142 7.18 3.40 6.88
N TRP A 143 8.01 3.63 5.86
CA TRP A 143 8.72 4.90 5.72
C TRP A 143 7.75 6.07 5.61
N ALA A 144 6.73 5.96 4.76
CA ALA A 144 5.71 6.99 4.61
C ALA A 144 4.94 7.24 5.91
N ALA A 145 4.58 6.19 6.65
CA ALA A 145 3.95 6.31 7.97
C ALA A 145 4.88 7.01 8.99
N GLY A 146 6.18 6.72 8.95
CA GLY A 146 7.18 7.39 9.80
C GLY A 146 7.30 8.89 9.50
N GLU A 147 7.26 9.28 8.21
CA GLU A 147 7.25 10.70 7.82
C GLU A 147 5.96 11.41 8.29
N LEU A 148 4.82 10.71 8.20
CA LEU A 148 3.54 11.22 8.71
C LEU A 148 3.60 11.42 10.24
N ALA A 149 4.12 10.45 10.98
CA ALA A 149 4.22 10.47 12.44
C ALA A 149 5.13 11.61 12.99
N ARG A 150 6.06 12.12 12.18
CA ARG A 150 6.92 13.25 12.55
C ARG A 150 6.23 14.60 12.47
N ARG A 151 5.08 14.67 11.81
CA ARG A 151 4.33 15.93 11.64
C ARG A 151 3.58 16.27 12.94
N PRO A 152 3.59 17.54 13.37
CA PRO A 152 2.94 17.97 14.62
C PRO A 152 1.45 17.58 14.71
N GLU A 153 0.73 17.64 13.59
CA GLU A 153 -0.69 17.32 13.52
C GLU A 153 -1.01 15.84 13.75
N PHE A 154 0.01 14.96 13.64
CA PHE A 154 -0.12 13.52 13.91
C PHE A 154 0.49 13.11 15.26
N ALA A 155 0.94 14.05 16.08
CA ALA A 155 1.46 13.74 17.40
C ALA A 155 0.38 13.10 18.29
N GLY A 156 0.66 11.91 18.82
CA GLY A 156 -0.28 11.13 19.64
C GLY A 156 -1.45 10.50 18.89
N LYS A 157 -1.38 10.46 17.55
CA LYS A 157 -2.38 9.86 16.65
C LYS A 157 -2.10 8.39 16.36
N ASN A 158 -3.15 7.62 16.11
CA ASN A 158 -3.06 6.23 15.68
C ASN A 158 -2.91 6.17 14.16
N ILE A 159 -1.69 5.84 13.71
CA ILE A 159 -1.36 5.67 12.29
C ILE A 159 -1.24 4.18 12.00
N VAL A 160 -2.17 3.66 11.21
CA VAL A 160 -2.17 2.27 10.75
C VAL A 160 -1.35 2.18 9.46
N VAL A 161 -0.40 1.26 9.42
CA VAL A 161 0.37 0.96 8.21
C VAL A 161 0.16 -0.49 7.80
N LEU A 162 -0.20 -0.71 6.53
CA LEU A 162 -0.36 -2.05 5.99
C LEU A 162 0.98 -2.55 5.46
N LEU A 163 1.45 -3.68 6.01
CA LEU A 163 2.67 -4.36 5.63
C LEU A 163 2.32 -5.59 4.79
N PRO A 164 2.30 -5.49 3.44
CA PRO A 164 1.67 -6.50 2.60
C PRO A 164 2.56 -7.67 2.23
N ASP A 165 3.87 -7.57 2.45
CA ASP A 165 4.85 -8.54 2.01
C ASP A 165 5.85 -8.92 3.11
N THR A 166 6.37 -10.15 3.02
CA THR A 166 7.35 -10.70 3.96
C THR A 166 8.76 -10.59 3.36
N GLY A 167 9.77 -10.47 4.21
CA GLY A 167 11.16 -10.31 3.79
C GLY A 167 11.81 -11.59 3.24
N ASP A 168 11.27 -12.76 3.56
CA ASP A 168 11.79 -14.06 3.09
C ASP A 168 11.83 -14.17 1.56
N ARG A 169 10.94 -13.48 0.85
CA ARG A 169 10.92 -13.40 -0.62
C ARG A 169 12.05 -12.59 -1.22
N TYR A 170 12.75 -11.80 -0.40
CA TYR A 170 13.73 -10.80 -0.83
C TYR A 170 15.15 -11.06 -0.32
N LEU A 171 15.43 -12.25 0.24
CA LEU A 171 16.74 -12.59 0.77
C LEU A 171 17.88 -12.55 -0.26
N SER A 172 17.56 -12.74 -1.55
CA SER A 172 18.50 -12.63 -2.67
C SER A 172 18.57 -11.25 -3.32
N THR A 173 17.88 -10.26 -2.77
CA THR A 173 17.82 -8.89 -3.30
C THR A 173 18.69 -7.93 -2.49
N PRO A 174 18.95 -6.70 -2.99
CA PRO A 174 19.66 -5.67 -2.23
C PRO A 174 19.03 -5.29 -0.90
N LEU A 175 17.76 -5.68 -0.63
CA LEU A 175 17.14 -5.44 0.67
C LEU A 175 17.97 -6.05 1.83
N PHE A 176 18.52 -7.25 1.65
CA PHE A 176 19.30 -7.95 2.67
C PHE A 176 20.75 -8.20 2.26
N ALA A 177 21.18 -7.71 1.08
CA ALA A 177 22.61 -7.72 0.74
C ALA A 177 23.36 -6.72 1.64
N GLU A 178 24.51 -7.18 2.18
CA GLU A 178 25.45 -6.35 2.94
C GLU A 178 26.20 -5.38 2.05
#